data_153499e01551d2cbc4a2cbac336f181a
#
_entry.id   153499e01551d2cbc4a2cbac336f181a
#
_cell.length_a   1.000
_cell.length_b   1.000
_cell.length_c   1.000
_cell.angle_alpha   90.00
_cell.angle_beta   90.00
_cell.angle_gamma   90.00
#
_symmetry.space_group_name_H-M   'P 1'
#
loop_
_entity.id
_entity.type
_entity.pdbx_description
1 polymer ?
#
loop_
_entity_poly.entity_id
_entity_poly.type
_entity_poly.pdbx_seq_one_letter_code
_entity_poly.pdbx_strand_id
1 'polypeptide(L)'
;MVVRDTVPTKDFSLPHSSEAPERARRIVEEQLAPLLSRVRGHDLVQLVSELVSNSVQFSPPLPDGTIGLHLQRSDEEVIVAVTDGGTHLVPDELAFDSHEHERFGLFLVDSFADGWGFSLDGVKGIWIEMELRDA
;
A
#
# COMPACT_ATOMS: atom_id res chain seq x y z
N MET A 1 8.02 -17.33 -5.21
CA MET A 1 7.07 -16.40 -4.64
C MET A 1 6.49 -16.96 -3.35
N VAL A 2 6.37 -16.13 -2.37
CA VAL A 2 5.82 -16.57 -1.09
C VAL A 2 4.31 -16.69 -1.20
N VAL A 3 3.77 -17.80 -0.70
CA VAL A 3 2.34 -18.02 -0.73
C VAL A 3 1.70 -17.27 0.43
N ARG A 4 0.72 -16.44 0.11
CA ARG A 4 0.00 -15.66 1.12
C ARG A 4 -1.44 -16.11 1.29
N ASP A 5 -1.87 -17.08 0.51
CA ASP A 5 -3.28 -17.47 0.46
C ASP A 5 -3.76 -18.18 1.72
N THR A 6 -2.84 -18.61 2.59
CA THR A 6 -3.24 -19.19 3.86
C THR A 6 -3.47 -18.15 4.94
N VAL A 7 -3.16 -16.89 4.66
CA VAL A 7 -3.27 -15.80 5.62
C VAL A 7 -4.57 -15.04 5.36
N PRO A 8 -5.39 -14.81 6.38
CA PRO A 8 -6.63 -14.05 6.18
C PRO A 8 -6.33 -12.67 5.62
N THR A 9 -7.11 -12.28 4.63
CA THR A 9 -7.00 -10.96 4.02
C THR A 9 -8.23 -10.16 4.41
N LYS A 10 -8.03 -8.91 4.81
CA LYS A 10 -9.12 -7.98 5.07
C LYS A 10 -9.11 -6.95 3.95
N ASP A 11 -10.25 -6.80 3.31
CA ASP A 11 -10.39 -5.90 2.17
C ASP A 11 -11.31 -4.76 2.52
N PHE A 12 -10.91 -3.56 2.16
CA PHE A 12 -11.67 -2.35 2.41
C PHE A 12 -11.82 -1.58 1.12
N SER A 13 -12.96 -0.92 0.97
CA SER A 13 -13.20 -0.02 -0.16
C SER A 13 -13.19 1.40 0.35
N LEU A 14 -12.42 2.25 -0.30
CA LEU A 14 -12.28 3.65 0.08
C LEU A 14 -12.89 4.52 -1.02
N PRO A 15 -13.45 5.67 -0.67
CA PRO A 15 -13.93 6.59 -1.71
C PRO A 15 -12.73 7.14 -2.49
N HIS A 16 -12.92 7.33 -3.79
CA HIS A 16 -11.88 7.96 -4.61
C HIS A 16 -11.99 9.47 -4.43
N SER A 17 -11.53 9.95 -3.29
CA SER A 17 -11.68 11.35 -2.90
C SER A 17 -10.60 11.71 -1.88
N SER A 18 -10.58 12.97 -1.48
CA SER A 18 -9.59 13.46 -0.51
C SER A 18 -9.75 12.82 0.87
N GLU A 19 -10.84 12.11 1.13
CA GLU A 19 -11.02 11.43 2.41
C GLU A 19 -10.30 10.09 2.47
N ALA A 20 -9.91 9.54 1.32
CA ALA A 20 -9.35 8.21 1.29
C ALA A 20 -8.05 8.06 2.09
N PRO A 21 -7.09 8.98 1.98
CA PRO A 21 -5.84 8.80 2.73
C PRO A 21 -6.06 8.73 4.24
N GLU A 22 -6.95 9.55 4.77
CA GLU A 22 -7.19 9.53 6.21
C GLU A 22 -7.90 8.25 6.64
N ARG A 23 -8.85 7.77 5.85
CA ARG A 23 -9.52 6.52 6.16
C ARG A 23 -8.54 5.36 6.14
N ALA A 24 -7.65 5.35 5.15
CA ALA A 24 -6.63 4.31 5.07
C ALA A 24 -5.74 4.33 6.31
N ARG A 25 -5.33 5.52 6.74
CA ARG A 25 -4.50 5.64 7.93
C ARG A 25 -5.18 5.05 9.15
N ARG A 26 -6.45 5.36 9.36
CA ARG A 26 -7.19 4.83 10.50
C ARG A 26 -7.25 3.31 10.46
N ILE A 27 -7.53 2.76 9.29
CA ILE A 27 -7.63 1.32 9.15
C ILE A 27 -6.30 0.66 9.51
N VAL A 28 -5.21 1.17 8.98
CA VAL A 28 -3.89 0.60 9.24
C VAL A 28 -3.50 0.79 10.71
N GLU A 29 -3.81 1.95 11.28
CA GLU A 29 -3.52 2.20 12.70
C GLU A 29 -4.23 1.21 13.60
N GLU A 30 -5.46 0.85 13.26
CA GLU A 30 -6.23 -0.07 14.08
C GLU A 30 -5.87 -1.53 13.82
N GLN A 31 -5.61 -1.88 12.58
CA GLN A 31 -5.48 -3.28 12.19
C GLN A 31 -4.06 -3.81 12.21
N LEU A 32 -3.09 -2.99 11.88
CA LEU A 32 -1.72 -3.48 11.68
C LEU A 32 -0.67 -2.80 12.54
N ALA A 33 -0.79 -1.50 12.77
CA ALA A 33 0.25 -0.78 13.51
C ALA A 33 0.51 -1.37 14.90
N PRO A 34 -0.51 -1.85 15.62
CA PRO A 34 -0.25 -2.45 16.94
C PRO A 34 0.63 -3.70 16.89
N LEU A 35 0.79 -4.31 15.73
CA LEU A 35 1.62 -5.49 15.58
C LEU A 35 3.10 -5.14 15.37
N LEU A 36 3.40 -3.88 15.14
CA LEU A 36 4.74 -3.41 14.83
C LEU A 36 5.26 -2.56 15.98
N SER A 37 6.56 -2.30 15.97
CA SER A 37 7.10 -1.32 16.89
C SER A 37 6.48 0.04 16.59
N ARG A 38 6.59 0.96 17.53
CA ARG A 38 6.00 2.28 17.39
C ARG A 38 6.51 2.99 16.14
N VAL A 39 7.81 2.93 15.92
CA VAL A 39 8.41 3.60 14.76
C VAL A 39 7.98 2.93 13.48
N ARG A 40 8.02 1.62 13.41
CA ARG A 40 7.67 0.92 12.18
C ARG A 40 6.18 1.02 11.89
N GLY A 41 5.35 1.02 12.93
CA GLY A 41 3.92 1.24 12.74
C GLY A 41 3.64 2.62 12.17
N HIS A 42 4.33 3.63 12.67
CA HIS A 42 4.19 4.99 12.14
C HIS A 42 4.63 5.05 10.68
N ASP A 43 5.75 4.40 10.36
CA ASP A 43 6.24 4.37 8.98
C ASP A 43 5.23 3.72 8.05
N LEU A 44 4.64 2.60 8.48
CA LEU A 44 3.65 1.91 7.67
C LEU A 44 2.44 2.81 7.39
N VAL A 45 1.95 3.49 8.41
CA VAL A 45 0.81 4.40 8.25
C VAL A 45 1.13 5.49 7.24
N GLN A 46 2.33 6.06 7.32
CA GLN A 46 2.73 7.10 6.38
C GLN A 46 2.84 6.58 4.96
N LEU A 47 3.43 5.40 4.79
CA LEU A 47 3.57 4.81 3.46
C LEU A 47 2.21 4.55 2.83
N VAL A 48 1.28 3.98 3.59
CA VAL A 48 -0.05 3.70 3.06
C VAL A 48 -0.77 4.99 2.70
N SER A 49 -0.67 6.00 3.55
CA SER A 49 -1.28 7.29 3.28
C SER A 49 -0.77 7.87 1.96
N GLU A 50 0.53 7.75 1.73
CA GLU A 50 1.14 8.28 0.51
C GLU A 50 0.66 7.50 -0.72
N LEU A 51 0.60 6.18 -0.63
CA LEU A 51 0.14 5.36 -1.74
C LEU A 51 -1.31 5.66 -2.09
N VAL A 52 -2.17 5.80 -1.09
CA VAL A 52 -3.57 6.10 -1.33
C VAL A 52 -3.73 7.51 -1.89
N SER A 53 -2.96 8.46 -1.39
CA SER A 53 -2.99 9.82 -1.91
C SER A 53 -2.61 9.85 -3.38
N ASN A 54 -1.59 9.08 -3.76
CA ASN A 54 -1.18 9.00 -5.17
C ASN A 54 -2.28 8.39 -6.03
N SER A 55 -2.96 7.36 -5.52
CA SER A 55 -4.08 6.79 -6.26
C SER A 55 -5.18 7.81 -6.51
N VAL A 56 -5.50 8.62 -5.51
CA VAL A 56 -6.52 9.64 -5.66
C VAL A 56 -6.11 10.69 -6.68
N GLN A 57 -4.85 11.09 -6.66
CA GLN A 57 -4.39 12.20 -7.50
C GLN A 57 -4.08 11.79 -8.94
N PHE A 58 -3.58 10.59 -9.13
CA PHE A 58 -2.98 10.23 -10.42
C PHE A 58 -3.63 9.06 -11.12
N SER A 59 -4.59 8.38 -10.48
CA SER A 59 -5.21 7.20 -11.06
C SER A 59 -6.73 7.31 -11.05
N PRO A 60 -7.40 6.71 -12.03
CA PRO A 60 -8.85 6.61 -11.96
C PRO A 60 -9.25 5.58 -10.90
N PRO A 61 -10.50 5.63 -10.45
CA PRO A 61 -10.96 4.62 -9.50
C PRO A 61 -11.16 3.26 -10.16
N LEU A 62 -11.37 2.25 -9.33
CA LEU A 62 -11.84 0.96 -9.79
C LEU A 62 -13.21 1.13 -10.46
N PRO A 63 -13.68 0.13 -11.23
CA PRO A 63 -14.97 0.26 -11.92
C PRO A 63 -16.13 0.62 -11.02
N ASP A 64 -16.07 0.26 -9.74
CA ASP A 64 -17.13 0.62 -8.80
C ASP A 64 -16.95 2.01 -8.16
N GLY A 65 -15.95 2.74 -8.60
CA GLY A 65 -15.73 4.11 -8.12
C GLY A 65 -14.87 4.20 -6.86
N THR A 66 -14.25 3.10 -6.44
CA THR A 66 -13.50 3.09 -5.18
C THR A 66 -12.02 2.82 -5.41
N ILE A 67 -11.27 2.89 -4.31
CA ILE A 67 -9.89 2.43 -4.21
C ILE A 67 -9.92 1.25 -3.25
N GLY A 68 -9.22 0.18 -3.60
CA GLY A 68 -9.14 -0.99 -2.73
C GLY A 68 -7.95 -0.91 -1.79
N LEU A 69 -8.17 -1.29 -0.54
CA LEU A 69 -7.12 -1.40 0.46
C LEU A 69 -7.18 -2.80 1.03
N HIS A 70 -6.10 -3.54 0.90
CA HIS A 70 -6.05 -4.96 1.25
C HIS A 70 -4.97 -5.20 2.27
N LEU A 71 -5.33 -5.82 3.39
CA LEU A 71 -4.40 -6.06 4.49
C LEU A 71 -4.23 -7.55 4.68
N GLN A 72 -2.97 -7.98 4.81
CA GLN A 72 -2.63 -9.35 5.15
C GLN A 72 -1.64 -9.34 6.29
N ARG A 73 -1.68 -10.38 7.11
CA ARG A 73 -0.70 -10.54 8.17
C ARG A 73 -0.39 -12.01 8.37
N SER A 74 0.83 -12.27 8.80
CA SER A 74 1.28 -13.59 9.18
C SER A 74 2.06 -13.46 10.47
N ASP A 75 2.69 -14.56 10.89
CA ASP A 75 3.53 -14.51 12.09
C ASP A 75 4.80 -13.69 11.88
N GLU A 76 5.15 -13.42 10.63
CA GLU A 76 6.43 -12.80 10.32
C GLU A 76 6.33 -11.41 9.73
N GLU A 77 5.18 -11.05 9.15
CA GLU A 77 5.11 -9.81 8.40
C GLU A 77 3.67 -9.33 8.22
N VAL A 78 3.54 -8.07 7.85
CA VAL A 78 2.27 -7.51 7.39
C VAL A 78 2.46 -7.05 5.95
N ILE A 79 1.40 -7.14 5.17
CA ILE A 79 1.40 -6.70 3.78
C ILE A 79 0.18 -5.83 3.58
N VAL A 80 0.36 -4.69 2.91
CA VAL A 80 -0.72 -3.81 2.53
C VAL A 80 -0.65 -3.61 1.03
N ALA A 81 -1.78 -3.76 0.35
CA ALA A 81 -1.86 -3.50 -1.09
C ALA A 81 -2.93 -2.44 -1.34
N VAL A 82 -2.64 -1.55 -2.29
CA VAL A 82 -3.56 -0.50 -2.71
C VAL A 82 -3.86 -0.75 -4.19
N THR A 83 -5.15 -0.85 -4.53
CA THR A 83 -5.56 -1.10 -5.91
C THR A 83 -6.46 0.03 -6.40
N ASP A 84 -6.33 0.38 -7.67
CA ASP A 84 -7.17 1.38 -8.29
C ASP A 84 -7.36 1.01 -9.76
N GLY A 85 -7.99 1.89 -10.54
CA GLY A 85 -8.29 1.61 -11.93
C GLY A 85 -7.17 1.95 -12.90
N GLY A 86 -6.06 2.44 -12.39
CA GLY A 86 -4.95 2.82 -13.25
C GLY A 86 -4.12 1.65 -13.70
N THR A 87 -3.25 1.91 -14.65
CA THR A 87 -2.24 0.96 -15.08
C THR A 87 -0.97 1.28 -14.32
N HIS A 88 -0.52 0.34 -13.49
CA HIS A 88 0.69 0.55 -12.71
C HIS A 88 1.89 0.16 -13.54
N LEU A 89 2.80 1.09 -13.71
CA LEU A 89 4.01 0.87 -14.49
C LEU A 89 5.00 0.04 -13.69
N VAL A 90 5.85 -0.70 -14.39
CA VAL A 90 6.94 -1.40 -13.73
C VAL A 90 7.97 -0.37 -13.25
N PRO A 91 8.77 -0.72 -12.23
CA PRO A 91 9.72 0.25 -11.66
C PRO A 91 10.64 0.92 -12.66
N ASP A 92 11.10 0.18 -13.66
CA ASP A 92 11.99 0.75 -14.69
C ASP A 92 11.32 1.89 -15.43
N GLU A 93 10.05 1.71 -15.77
CA GLU A 93 9.32 2.74 -16.49
C GLU A 93 9.11 3.95 -15.62
N LEU A 94 8.80 3.72 -14.35
CA LEU A 94 8.61 4.82 -13.41
C LEU A 94 9.91 5.60 -13.17
N ALA A 95 11.05 4.92 -13.23
CA ALA A 95 12.32 5.57 -13.00
C ALA A 95 12.63 6.63 -14.05
N PHE A 96 12.06 6.50 -15.22
CA PHE A 96 12.28 7.45 -16.29
C PHE A 96 11.13 8.42 -16.46
N ASP A 97 10.11 8.30 -15.64
CA ASP A 97 8.97 9.18 -15.71
C ASP A 97 9.27 10.47 -14.98
N SER A 98 8.77 11.59 -15.51
CA SER A 98 8.97 12.87 -14.90
C SER A 98 7.91 13.18 -13.83
N HIS A 99 7.04 12.24 -13.49
CA HIS A 99 6.01 12.45 -12.47
C HIS A 99 6.65 12.37 -11.10
N GLU A 100 7.06 13.53 -10.59
CA GLU A 100 7.82 13.60 -9.35
C GLU A 100 7.06 13.03 -8.16
N HIS A 101 5.73 13.24 -8.12
CA HIS A 101 4.94 12.77 -7.00
C HIS A 101 4.94 11.26 -6.88
N GLU A 102 4.78 10.58 -8.02
CA GLU A 102 4.81 9.12 -8.01
C GLU A 102 6.18 8.62 -7.60
N ARG A 103 7.24 9.23 -8.14
CA ARG A 103 8.58 8.81 -7.79
C ARG A 103 8.88 9.07 -6.33
N PHE A 104 8.37 10.19 -5.80
CA PHE A 104 8.58 10.51 -4.40
C PHE A 104 7.93 9.46 -3.50
N GLY A 105 6.71 9.06 -3.82
CA GLY A 105 6.03 8.02 -3.06
C GLY A 105 6.79 6.71 -3.11
N LEU A 106 7.26 6.31 -4.29
CA LEU A 106 8.02 5.07 -4.42
C LEU A 106 9.36 5.15 -3.71
N PHE A 107 9.98 6.32 -3.70
CA PHE A 107 11.21 6.50 -2.95
C PHE A 107 11.01 6.25 -1.47
N LEU A 108 9.92 6.76 -0.91
CA LEU A 108 9.61 6.52 0.50
C LEU A 108 9.35 5.04 0.76
N VAL A 109 8.61 4.40 -0.14
CA VAL A 109 8.33 2.98 0.00
C VAL A 109 9.64 2.18 0.00
N ASP A 110 10.51 2.48 -0.94
CA ASP A 110 11.79 1.79 -1.05
C ASP A 110 12.66 2.02 0.18
N SER A 111 12.55 3.20 0.78
CA SER A 111 13.37 3.54 1.93
C SER A 111 12.90 2.86 3.22
N PHE A 112 11.60 2.65 3.39
CA PHE A 112 11.06 2.22 4.66
C PHE A 112 10.45 0.81 4.66
N ALA A 113 9.99 0.33 3.51
CA ALA A 113 9.39 -1.00 3.44
C ALA A 113 10.48 -2.06 3.34
N ASP A 114 10.21 -3.23 3.88
CA ASP A 114 11.13 -4.35 3.75
C ASP A 114 11.01 -5.00 2.38
N GLY A 115 9.84 -4.87 1.74
CA GLY A 115 9.63 -5.33 0.39
C GLY A 115 8.47 -4.59 -0.22
N TRP A 116 8.43 -4.53 -1.55
CA TRP A 116 7.31 -3.88 -2.23
C TRP A 116 7.34 -4.28 -3.71
N GLY A 117 6.21 -4.05 -4.38
CA GLY A 117 6.14 -4.34 -5.80
C GLY A 117 4.79 -3.97 -6.38
N PHE A 118 4.65 -4.26 -7.67
CA PHE A 118 3.40 -4.07 -8.39
C PHE A 118 2.77 -5.43 -8.61
N SER A 119 1.46 -5.51 -8.41
CA SER A 119 0.69 -6.73 -8.55
C SER A 119 0.99 -7.72 -7.45
N LEU A 120 -0.06 -8.16 -6.79
CA LEU A 120 0.03 -9.19 -5.75
C LEU A 120 -1.04 -10.23 -6.10
N ASP A 121 -0.61 -11.45 -6.40
CA ASP A 121 -1.52 -12.57 -6.70
C ASP A 121 -2.53 -12.21 -7.79
N GLY A 122 -2.05 -11.55 -8.85
CA GLY A 122 -2.91 -11.21 -9.98
C GLY A 122 -3.73 -9.95 -9.81
N VAL A 123 -3.71 -9.34 -8.64
CA VAL A 123 -4.41 -8.08 -8.41
C VAL A 123 -3.48 -6.94 -8.79
N LYS A 124 -3.99 -6.02 -9.61
CA LYS A 124 -3.18 -4.88 -10.04
C LYS A 124 -3.17 -3.83 -8.96
N GLY A 125 -1.98 -3.46 -8.53
CA GLY A 125 -1.82 -2.48 -7.48
C GLY A 125 -0.39 -2.42 -7.00
N ILE A 126 -0.18 -1.66 -5.95
CA ILE A 126 1.11 -1.57 -5.30
C ILE A 126 0.97 -2.20 -3.93
N TRP A 127 1.90 -3.09 -3.60
CA TRP A 127 1.90 -3.71 -2.28
C TRP A 127 3.19 -3.38 -1.55
N ILE A 128 3.11 -3.30 -0.23
CA ILE A 128 4.26 -3.10 0.65
C ILE A 128 4.24 -4.13 1.75
N GLU A 129 5.43 -4.51 2.17
CA GLU A 129 5.60 -5.54 3.19
C GLU A 129 6.49 -4.98 4.30
N MET A 130 6.12 -5.23 5.56
CA MET A 130 6.95 -4.88 6.69
C MET A 130 7.04 -6.09 7.63
N GLU A 131 8.26 -6.44 7.99
CA GLU A 131 8.50 -7.56 8.87
C GLU A 131 8.13 -7.20 10.31
N LEU A 132 7.59 -8.19 11.02
CA LEU A 132 7.24 -8.05 12.43
C LEU A 132 8.49 -8.29 13.25
N ARG A 133 9.27 -7.26 13.45
CA ARG A 133 10.50 -7.35 14.24
C ARG A 133 10.68 -6.03 14.97
N ASP A 134 11.44 -6.12 16.02
CA ASP A 134 11.83 -4.90 16.72
C ASP A 134 12.85 -4.15 15.90
N ALA A 135 12.62 -2.90 15.70
CA ALA A 135 13.46 -2.09 14.84
C ALA A 135 14.86 -1.92 15.41
#